data_7f0c54e89af52362ac50a81f8f6e8df9
#
_entry.id   7f0c54e89af52362ac50a81f8f6e8df9
#
_cell.length_a   1.000
_cell.length_b   1.000
_cell.length_c   1.000
_cell.angle_alpha   90.00
_cell.angle_beta   90.00
_cell.angle_gamma   90.00
#
_symmetry.space_group_name_H-M   'P 1'
#
loop_
_entity.id
_entity.type
_entity.pdbx_description
1 polymer ?
#
loop_
_entity_poly.entity_id
_entity_poly.type
_entity_poly.pdbx_seq_one_letter_code
_entity_poly.pdbx_strand_id
1 'polypeptide(L)'
;MPRPKLFFIAIILFFSLVVVLYAISINNEESFQPRKICFQENCFFLEIADTTEERAQGLMFRQELADNKGMLFVFPKQGIYSFWMKNTLISLDIIWINQEQKVIFIKKDALPCKTDIYETINPEEEAKYVLELKAGITQAIGLKIGDKFSFEF
;
A
#
# COMPACT_ATOMS: atom_id res chain seq x y z
N MET A 1 -53.83 -29.37 4.41
CA MET A 1 -53.24 -28.61 3.27
C MET A 1 -52.32 -27.53 3.84
N PRO A 2 -51.03 -27.48 3.53
CA PRO A 2 -50.15 -26.40 4.02
C PRO A 2 -50.60 -25.07 3.45
N ARG A 3 -50.65 -24.05 4.31
CA ARG A 3 -51.11 -22.69 3.93
C ARG A 3 -50.06 -22.08 3.00
N PRO A 4 -50.35 -21.77 1.72
CA PRO A 4 -49.38 -21.32 0.72
C PRO A 4 -48.58 -20.05 1.16
N LYS A 5 -49.21 -19.19 1.97
CA LYS A 5 -48.58 -17.98 2.51
C LYS A 5 -47.36 -18.27 3.40
N LEU A 6 -47.36 -19.35 4.17
CA LEU A 6 -46.22 -19.71 5.05
C LEU A 6 -45.02 -20.19 4.22
N PHE A 7 -45.25 -20.87 3.12
CA PHE A 7 -44.21 -21.36 2.23
C PHE A 7 -43.48 -20.21 1.52
N PHE A 8 -44.21 -19.20 1.03
CA PHE A 8 -43.62 -17.99 0.42
C PHE A 8 -42.80 -17.19 1.43
N ILE A 9 -43.26 -17.04 2.68
CA ILE A 9 -42.53 -16.33 3.73
C ILE A 9 -41.20 -17.04 4.02
N ALA A 10 -41.22 -18.39 4.14
CA ALA A 10 -40.01 -19.18 4.38
C ALA A 10 -38.96 -19.01 3.23
N ILE A 11 -39.39 -18.98 1.97
CA ILE A 11 -38.53 -18.73 0.81
C ILE A 11 -37.91 -17.35 0.86
N ILE A 12 -38.69 -16.31 1.17
CA ILE A 12 -38.18 -14.93 1.25
C ILE A 12 -37.12 -14.81 2.37
N LEU A 13 -37.40 -15.39 3.54
CA LEU A 13 -36.45 -15.39 4.66
C LEU A 13 -35.16 -16.17 4.34
N PHE A 14 -35.26 -17.27 3.61
CA PHE A 14 -34.09 -18.03 3.16
C PHE A 14 -33.24 -17.22 2.18
N PHE A 15 -33.84 -16.59 1.17
CA PHE A 15 -33.11 -15.74 0.24
C PHE A 15 -32.48 -14.51 0.90
N SER A 16 -33.17 -13.87 1.85
CA SER A 16 -32.60 -12.75 2.61
C SER A 16 -31.38 -13.19 3.45
N LEU A 17 -31.45 -14.37 4.08
CA LEU A 17 -30.33 -14.93 4.84
C LEU A 17 -29.12 -15.22 3.94
N VAL A 18 -29.36 -15.82 2.77
CA VAL A 18 -28.29 -16.13 1.79
C VAL A 18 -27.64 -14.83 1.29
N VAL A 19 -28.41 -13.80 1.00
CA VAL A 19 -27.86 -12.49 0.57
C VAL A 19 -27.03 -11.83 1.68
N VAL A 20 -27.49 -11.91 2.93
CA VAL A 20 -26.74 -11.38 4.09
C VAL A 20 -25.45 -12.18 4.31
N LEU A 21 -25.49 -13.50 4.26
CA LEU A 21 -24.29 -14.34 4.39
C LEU A 21 -23.30 -14.09 3.24
N TYR A 22 -23.78 -13.89 2.01
CA TYR A 22 -22.94 -13.55 0.88
C TYR A 22 -22.32 -12.16 1.03
N ALA A 23 -23.08 -11.17 1.51
CA ALA A 23 -22.57 -9.83 1.78
C ALA A 23 -21.51 -9.82 2.91
N ILE A 24 -21.70 -10.64 3.96
CA ILE A 24 -20.71 -10.83 5.04
C ILE A 24 -19.45 -11.50 4.49
N SER A 25 -19.58 -12.49 3.60
CA SER A 25 -18.46 -13.20 2.99
C SER A 25 -17.61 -12.29 2.09
N ILE A 26 -18.23 -11.33 1.40
CA ILE A 26 -17.49 -10.35 0.56
C ILE A 26 -16.73 -9.33 1.41
N ASN A 27 -17.25 -8.98 2.59
CA ASN A 27 -16.61 -7.99 3.48
C ASN A 27 -15.49 -8.59 4.36
N ASN A 28 -15.28 -9.91 4.32
CA ASN A 28 -14.24 -10.61 5.08
C ASN A 28 -13.02 -11.00 4.24
N GLU A 29 -12.73 -10.31 3.14
CA GLU A 29 -11.36 -10.26 2.66
C GLU A 29 -10.56 -9.41 3.66
N GLU A 30 -10.05 -10.01 4.74
CA GLU A 30 -8.93 -9.44 5.47
C GLU A 30 -7.85 -9.18 4.42
N SER A 31 -7.64 -7.90 4.12
CA SER A 31 -6.54 -7.51 3.25
C SER A 31 -5.26 -7.92 3.97
N PHE A 32 -4.68 -9.04 3.54
CA PHE A 32 -3.46 -9.60 4.10
C PHE A 32 -2.30 -8.67 3.72
N GLN A 33 -2.06 -7.68 4.57
CA GLN A 33 -1.10 -6.61 4.34
C GLN A 33 0.20 -6.90 5.08
N PRO A 34 1.36 -6.78 4.42
CA PRO A 34 2.63 -6.99 5.08
C PRO A 34 2.86 -5.91 6.14
N ARG A 35 3.11 -6.33 7.37
CA ARG A 35 3.45 -5.41 8.48
C ARG A 35 4.93 -5.08 8.52
N LYS A 36 5.76 -5.85 7.84
CA LYS A 36 7.19 -5.71 7.80
C LYS A 36 7.71 -6.12 6.42
N ILE A 37 8.72 -5.41 5.95
CA ILE A 37 9.45 -5.72 4.72
C ILE A 37 10.93 -5.80 5.02
N CYS A 38 11.61 -6.80 4.47
CA CYS A 38 13.04 -6.99 4.71
C CYS A 38 13.82 -7.06 3.39
N PHE A 39 15.00 -6.44 3.40
CA PHE A 39 16.05 -6.63 2.41
C PHE A 39 17.30 -7.12 3.13
N GLN A 40 17.70 -8.39 2.87
CA GLN A 40 18.73 -9.08 3.65
C GLN A 40 18.38 -9.05 5.15
N GLU A 41 19.30 -8.62 6.03
CA GLU A 41 19.05 -8.46 7.47
C GLU A 41 18.32 -7.16 7.87
N ASN A 42 18.13 -6.23 6.92
CA ASN A 42 17.52 -4.95 7.21
C ASN A 42 16.01 -5.03 7.05
N CYS A 43 15.26 -4.87 8.14
CA CYS A 43 13.82 -4.96 8.17
C CYS A 43 13.18 -3.64 8.60
N PHE A 44 12.07 -3.28 7.94
CA PHE A 44 11.32 -2.05 8.16
C PHE A 44 9.89 -2.36 8.58
N PHE A 45 9.44 -1.74 9.67
CA PHE A 45 8.06 -1.80 10.14
C PHE A 45 7.22 -0.78 9.37
N LEU A 46 6.08 -1.22 8.86
CA LEU A 46 5.32 -0.46 7.87
C LEU A 46 4.01 0.08 8.42
N GLU A 47 3.74 1.34 8.09
CA GLU A 47 2.39 1.85 7.97
C GLU A 47 1.89 1.51 6.56
N ILE A 48 0.63 1.05 6.45
CA ILE A 48 0.06 0.64 5.16
C ILE A 48 -0.87 1.73 4.65
N ALA A 49 -0.74 2.06 3.37
CA ALA A 49 -1.63 2.94 2.64
C ALA A 49 -2.27 2.14 1.49
N ASP A 50 -3.46 1.60 1.71
CA ASP A 50 -4.17 0.75 0.74
C ASP A 50 -5.52 1.33 0.30
N THR A 51 -6.03 2.38 0.97
CA THR A 51 -7.16 3.18 0.51
C THR A 51 -6.71 4.33 -0.38
N THR A 52 -7.63 4.91 -1.14
CA THR A 52 -7.35 6.09 -1.99
C THR A 52 -6.91 7.30 -1.15
N GLU A 53 -7.56 7.50 0.00
CA GLU A 53 -7.33 8.60 0.93
C GLU A 53 -5.95 8.47 1.59
N GLU A 54 -5.59 7.29 2.08
CA GLU A 54 -4.28 7.02 2.70
C GLU A 54 -3.16 7.18 1.69
N ARG A 55 -3.32 6.64 0.46
CA ARG A 55 -2.33 6.84 -0.61
C ARG A 55 -2.17 8.30 -1.01
N ALA A 56 -3.26 9.08 -0.98
CA ALA A 56 -3.19 10.51 -1.29
C ALA A 56 -2.50 11.31 -0.17
N GLN A 57 -2.67 10.90 1.09
CA GLN A 57 -2.04 11.54 2.24
C GLN A 57 -0.57 11.16 2.39
N GLY A 58 -0.23 9.87 2.31
CA GLY A 58 1.12 9.37 2.50
C GLY A 58 1.78 9.90 3.80
N LEU A 59 3.04 10.30 3.70
CA LEU A 59 3.82 10.88 4.81
C LEU A 59 3.72 12.42 4.91
N MET A 60 2.67 13.03 4.34
CA MET A 60 2.45 14.48 4.45
C MET A 60 2.43 14.91 5.92
N PHE A 61 3.00 16.10 6.19
CA PHE A 61 3.08 16.76 7.49
C PHE A 61 3.87 16.02 8.57
N ARG A 62 4.50 14.87 8.26
CA ARG A 62 5.40 14.18 9.18
C ARG A 62 6.67 15.00 9.37
N GLN A 63 7.07 15.15 10.63
CA GLN A 63 8.29 15.87 11.00
C GLN A 63 9.51 14.95 11.09
N GLU A 64 9.28 13.66 11.29
CA GLU A 64 10.34 12.65 11.42
C GLU A 64 9.86 11.27 10.94
N LEU A 65 10.81 10.44 10.55
CA LEU A 65 10.63 9.01 10.27
C LEU A 65 11.84 8.26 10.82
N ALA A 66 11.61 7.25 11.66
CA ALA A 66 12.68 6.44 12.22
C ALA A 66 13.33 5.58 11.12
N ASP A 67 14.62 5.25 11.28
CA ASP A 67 15.41 4.53 10.27
C ASP A 67 14.86 3.12 9.95
N ASN A 68 14.15 2.51 10.90
CA ASN A 68 13.55 1.18 10.74
C ASN A 68 12.03 1.23 10.48
N LYS A 69 11.49 2.39 10.14
CA LYS A 69 10.07 2.57 9.77
C LYS A 69 9.92 3.04 8.33
N GLY A 70 8.76 2.77 7.77
CA GLY A 70 8.39 3.21 6.44
C GLY A 70 6.89 3.21 6.23
N MET A 71 6.47 3.65 5.05
CA MET A 71 5.10 3.52 4.58
C MET A 71 5.08 2.71 3.29
N LEU A 72 4.22 1.69 3.24
CA LEU A 72 4.00 0.88 2.06
C LEU A 72 2.66 1.22 1.44
N PHE A 73 2.71 1.74 0.24
CA PHE A 73 1.55 1.98 -0.60
C PHE A 73 1.23 0.69 -1.37
N VAL A 74 0.03 0.18 -1.18
CA VAL A 74 -0.45 -1.04 -1.83
C VAL A 74 -1.51 -0.67 -2.86
N PHE A 75 -1.29 -1.01 -4.11
CA PHE A 75 -2.22 -0.71 -5.19
C PHE A 75 -3.05 -1.95 -5.55
N PRO A 76 -4.34 -1.78 -5.95
CA PRO A 76 -5.20 -2.92 -6.31
C PRO A 76 -4.67 -3.71 -7.50
N LYS A 77 -4.02 -3.01 -8.45
CA LYS A 77 -3.43 -3.58 -9.68
C LYS A 77 -2.01 -3.07 -9.85
N GLN A 78 -1.21 -3.77 -10.67
CA GLN A 78 0.07 -3.26 -11.15
C GLN A 78 -0.19 -2.12 -12.15
N GLY A 79 0.64 -1.07 -12.13
CA GLY A 79 0.49 0.09 -12.99
C GLY A 79 1.59 1.14 -12.78
N ILE A 80 1.56 2.20 -13.59
CA ILE A 80 2.45 3.34 -13.45
C ILE A 80 1.88 4.27 -12.39
N TYR A 81 2.55 4.39 -11.25
CA TYR A 81 2.13 5.21 -10.12
C TYR A 81 3.12 6.32 -9.88
N SER A 82 2.69 7.54 -10.17
CA SER A 82 3.46 8.75 -9.95
C SER A 82 3.38 9.20 -8.50
N PHE A 83 4.50 9.69 -7.97
CA PHE A 83 4.61 10.22 -6.61
C PHE A 83 5.06 11.67 -6.61
N TRP A 84 4.83 12.36 -5.52
CA TRP A 84 5.22 13.74 -5.29
C TRP A 84 5.60 13.95 -3.82
N MET A 85 6.29 15.06 -3.55
CA MET A 85 6.70 15.46 -2.19
C MET A 85 5.85 16.60 -1.62
N LYS A 86 4.64 16.83 -2.17
CA LYS A 86 3.73 17.88 -1.68
C LYS A 86 3.47 17.73 -0.18
N ASN A 87 3.62 18.82 0.58
CA ASN A 87 3.44 18.85 2.03
C ASN A 87 4.27 17.82 2.82
N THR A 88 5.24 17.17 2.21
CA THR A 88 6.17 16.26 2.90
C THR A 88 7.32 17.11 3.46
N LEU A 89 7.56 17.01 4.77
CA LEU A 89 8.50 17.88 5.50
C LEU A 89 9.87 17.24 5.71
N ILE A 90 10.02 15.98 5.37
CA ILE A 90 11.24 15.17 5.50
C ILE A 90 11.70 14.66 4.14
N SER A 91 13.00 14.47 3.96
CA SER A 91 13.54 13.81 2.76
C SER A 91 13.29 12.32 2.81
N LEU A 92 12.93 11.72 1.67
CA LEU A 92 12.58 10.32 1.55
C LEU A 92 13.37 9.62 0.45
N ASP A 93 13.63 8.33 0.65
CA ASP A 93 13.90 7.37 -0.42
C ASP A 93 12.58 6.72 -0.82
N ILE A 94 12.21 6.79 -2.10
CA ILE A 94 10.96 6.24 -2.62
C ILE A 94 11.31 5.08 -3.57
N ILE A 95 10.79 3.89 -3.30
CA ILE A 95 11.14 2.64 -3.97
C ILE A 95 9.90 2.03 -4.60
N TRP A 96 9.87 1.87 -5.92
CA TRP A 96 8.82 1.16 -6.65
C TRP A 96 9.15 -0.32 -6.75
N ILE A 97 8.18 -1.16 -6.45
CA ILE A 97 8.33 -2.62 -6.33
C ILE A 97 7.20 -3.26 -7.12
N ASN A 98 7.54 -4.19 -8.01
CA ASN A 98 6.56 -4.93 -8.80
C ASN A 98 5.86 -6.03 -7.99
N GLN A 99 4.91 -6.76 -8.60
CA GLN A 99 4.17 -7.84 -7.92
C GLN A 99 5.04 -9.05 -7.55
N GLU A 100 6.20 -9.24 -8.19
CA GLU A 100 7.20 -10.25 -7.83
C GLU A 100 8.13 -9.80 -6.71
N GLN A 101 7.80 -8.67 -6.04
CA GLN A 101 8.57 -8.06 -4.94
C GLN A 101 9.95 -7.57 -5.36
N LYS A 102 10.16 -7.32 -6.65
CA LYS A 102 11.40 -6.83 -7.22
C LYS A 102 11.40 -5.32 -7.33
N VAL A 103 12.49 -4.68 -6.92
CA VAL A 103 12.71 -3.24 -7.08
C VAL A 103 12.87 -2.90 -8.56
N ILE A 104 12.04 -2.00 -9.06
CA ILE A 104 12.05 -1.55 -10.47
C ILE A 104 12.54 -0.11 -10.63
N PHE A 105 12.33 0.73 -9.62
CA PHE A 105 12.79 2.11 -9.64
C PHE A 105 13.07 2.60 -8.22
N ILE A 106 14.07 3.49 -8.06
CA ILE A 106 14.41 4.13 -6.78
C ILE A 106 14.64 5.63 -7.04
N LYS A 107 13.84 6.47 -6.39
CA LYS A 107 14.13 7.89 -6.21
C LYS A 107 14.82 8.07 -4.86
N LYS A 108 16.13 8.30 -4.88
CA LYS A 108 16.91 8.60 -3.67
C LYS A 108 16.78 10.06 -3.31
N ASP A 109 16.77 10.33 -2.01
CA ASP A 109 16.82 11.66 -1.41
C ASP A 109 15.83 12.65 -2.06
N ALA A 110 14.56 12.24 -2.17
CA ALA A 110 13.50 13.12 -2.61
C ALA A 110 13.31 14.22 -1.55
N LEU A 111 13.59 15.48 -1.94
CA LEU A 111 13.62 16.60 -1.02
C LEU A 111 12.22 17.07 -0.60
N PRO A 112 12.08 17.62 0.62
CA PRO A 112 10.83 18.21 1.10
C PRO A 112 10.28 19.27 0.14
N CYS A 113 8.96 19.28 -0.08
CA CYS A 113 8.31 20.32 -0.86
C CYS A 113 7.20 20.99 -0.05
N LYS A 114 7.40 22.27 0.28
CA LYS A 114 6.46 23.10 1.08
C LYS A 114 5.62 24.05 0.19
N THR A 115 5.78 23.97 -1.13
CA THR A 115 5.09 24.83 -2.08
C THR A 115 3.99 24.06 -2.82
N ASP A 116 3.08 24.79 -3.48
CA ASP A 116 2.08 24.19 -4.36
C ASP A 116 2.63 23.77 -5.72
N ILE A 117 3.89 24.11 -6.00
CA ILE A 117 4.62 23.72 -7.22
C ILE A 117 5.52 22.55 -6.84
N TYR A 118 5.19 21.35 -7.28
CA TYR A 118 5.94 20.12 -7.01
C TYR A 118 6.12 19.32 -8.30
N GLU A 119 7.30 18.72 -8.39
CA GLU A 119 7.61 17.81 -9.48
C GLU A 119 7.00 16.43 -9.20
N THR A 120 6.52 15.79 -10.25
CA THR A 120 6.02 14.42 -10.20
C THR A 120 7.18 13.48 -10.52
N ILE A 121 7.36 12.48 -9.66
CA ILE A 121 8.36 11.42 -9.82
C ILE A 121 7.63 10.24 -10.50
N ASN A 122 8.08 9.91 -11.71
CA ASN A 122 7.43 8.91 -12.56
C ASN A 122 8.37 7.72 -12.76
N PRO A 123 7.96 6.47 -12.40
CA PRO A 123 8.68 5.28 -12.82
C PRO A 123 8.38 5.00 -14.30
N GLU A 124 9.29 4.30 -14.98
CA GLU A 124 9.10 3.86 -16.37
C GLU A 124 8.41 2.49 -16.46
N GLU A 125 8.43 1.72 -15.37
CA GLU A 125 7.85 0.37 -15.28
C GLU A 125 6.68 0.33 -14.31
N GLU A 126 5.81 -0.69 -14.46
CA GLU A 126 4.64 -0.88 -13.62
C GLU A 126 5.02 -1.43 -12.24
N ALA A 127 4.52 -0.80 -11.19
CA ALA A 127 4.66 -1.20 -9.80
C ALA A 127 3.35 -1.76 -9.22
N LYS A 128 3.45 -2.64 -8.26
CA LYS A 128 2.34 -3.09 -7.40
C LYS A 128 2.38 -2.40 -6.05
N TYR A 129 3.59 -2.05 -5.59
CA TYR A 129 3.85 -1.43 -4.30
C TYR A 129 4.80 -0.25 -4.48
N VAL A 130 4.67 0.74 -3.59
CA VAL A 130 5.68 1.78 -3.43
C VAL A 130 6.03 1.85 -1.95
N LEU A 131 7.33 1.84 -1.64
CA LEU A 131 7.84 1.92 -0.27
C LEU A 131 8.54 3.25 -0.07
N GLU A 132 8.10 4.02 0.92
CA GLU A 132 8.77 5.22 1.39
C GLU A 132 9.57 4.93 2.65
N LEU A 133 10.85 5.25 2.61
CA LEU A 133 11.80 5.16 3.73
C LEU A 133 12.44 6.53 3.95
N LYS A 134 13.04 6.74 5.12
CA LYS A 134 13.88 7.91 5.37
C LYS A 134 15.02 7.97 4.35
N ALA A 135 15.32 9.18 3.86
CA ALA A 135 16.39 9.39 2.89
C ALA A 135 17.74 8.85 3.39
N GLY A 136 18.50 8.26 2.46
CA GLY A 136 19.80 7.65 2.72
C GLY A 136 19.75 6.17 3.12
N ILE A 137 18.59 5.63 3.50
CA ILE A 137 18.44 4.22 3.89
C ILE A 137 18.78 3.29 2.73
N THR A 138 18.30 3.56 1.51
CA THR A 138 18.59 2.71 0.33
C THR A 138 20.10 2.63 0.04
N GLN A 139 20.81 3.73 0.27
CA GLN A 139 22.27 3.74 0.12
C GLN A 139 22.96 2.98 1.24
N ALA A 140 22.53 3.17 2.49
CA ALA A 140 23.13 2.52 3.67
C ALA A 140 23.04 1.00 3.60
N ILE A 141 21.91 0.45 3.10
CA ILE A 141 21.70 -1.00 2.95
C ILE A 141 22.17 -1.56 1.59
N GLY A 142 22.67 -0.70 0.69
CA GLY A 142 23.16 -1.11 -0.62
C GLY A 142 22.08 -1.56 -1.61
N LEU A 143 20.81 -1.11 -1.41
CA LEU A 143 19.68 -1.49 -2.26
C LEU A 143 19.83 -0.98 -3.69
N LYS A 144 19.52 -1.84 -4.68
CA LYS A 144 19.63 -1.56 -6.11
C LYS A 144 18.37 -2.00 -6.86
N ILE A 145 18.16 -1.43 -8.03
CA ILE A 145 17.17 -1.92 -8.99
C ILE A 145 17.49 -3.39 -9.31
N GLY A 146 16.48 -4.22 -9.29
CA GLY A 146 16.58 -5.66 -9.50
C GLY A 146 16.60 -6.50 -8.22
N ASP A 147 16.92 -5.90 -7.07
CA ASP A 147 16.87 -6.58 -5.77
C ASP A 147 15.44 -6.94 -5.39
N LYS A 148 15.29 -7.91 -4.49
CA LYS A 148 13.98 -8.35 -3.99
C LYS A 148 13.86 -8.10 -2.50
N PHE A 149 12.67 -7.63 -2.11
CA PHE A 149 12.24 -7.61 -0.73
C PHE A 149 11.53 -8.91 -0.33
N SER A 150 11.63 -9.26 0.94
CA SER A 150 10.82 -10.28 1.59
C SER A 150 9.71 -9.57 2.37
N PHE A 151 8.45 -9.92 2.11
CA PHE A 151 7.29 -9.35 2.79
C PHE A 151 6.88 -10.29 3.92
N GLU A 152 6.79 -9.76 5.15
CA GLU A 152 6.31 -10.49 6.31
C GLU A 152 4.92 -9.95 6.72
N PHE A 153 3.95 -10.83 6.75
CA PHE A 153 2.54 -10.55 6.99
C PHE A 153 2.16 -10.74 8.46
#